data_585ddeda55343bbccd87e061009a3ca8
#
_entry.id   585ddeda55343bbccd87e061009a3ca8
#
_cell.length_a   1.000
_cell.length_b   1.000
_cell.length_c   1.000
_cell.angle_alpha   90.00
_cell.angle_beta   90.00
_cell.angle_gamma   90.00
#
_symmetry.space_group_name_H-M   'P 1'
#
loop_
_entity.id
_entity.type
_entity.pdbx_description
1 polymer ?
#
loop_
_entity_poly.entity_id
_entity_poly.type
_entity_poly.pdbx_seq_one_letter_code
_entity_poly.pdbx_strand_id
1 'polypeptide(L)'
;MINLRGRASRVGQAGQVGRVGLKRRRAASICLAIAGAALCLGAAPPPKLTGGNGTLYIGGWPNKIFVIDEATEKVTGTIDVTTGDPTRMVLSKDRKRFYLVNAVAEQVEIIDIASKKSIEHFTLSEARKKVRIRSLIPDPLDRFVIMLVKSAEKKVDRFEISPPSLVVYDLKEHKISRTIPWPNNEEREGVNIMMSPDGKLLYFFADDVLIYDTTEFKQVDKWELSRPAEEGMGRFDFGPRDTTYEEPGLYSGIFVVQDPVQNRRTMGVARVNLSAKNVDFWPLGPARNVGFSLAPDRKKAYGLLQEIGHYEFWTFDIEHHKLGAKTEFAGRPRMALRTSSNGKVLYIYQAGATIDLYEASTYKYLRTLTLDADTTTELFVVPAGAAGGSATQNQ
;
A
#
# COMPACT_ATOMS: atom_id res chain seq x y z
N MET A 1 14.58 55.69 -9.44
CA MET A 1 15.29 56.54 -10.43
C MET A 1 15.76 55.65 -11.57
N ILE A 2 15.34 56.03 -12.73
CA ILE A 2 15.84 55.87 -14.10
C ILE A 2 15.55 54.49 -14.73
N ASN A 3 14.56 54.36 -15.56
CA ASN A 3 14.21 54.80 -16.95
C ASN A 3 14.75 53.78 -17.96
N LEU A 4 13.86 53.06 -18.61
CA LEU A 4 13.01 53.32 -19.83
C LEU A 4 13.80 53.27 -21.20
N ARG A 5 13.08 52.64 -22.12
CA ARG A 5 13.09 52.71 -23.61
C ARG A 5 13.85 51.55 -24.30
N GLY A 6 13.27 50.76 -25.15
CA GLY A 6 12.19 51.00 -26.11
C GLY A 6 12.74 51.10 -27.52
N ARG A 7 12.39 50.18 -28.44
CA ARG A 7 12.24 50.47 -29.86
C ARG A 7 11.61 49.32 -30.62
N ALA A 8 10.51 49.69 -31.23
CA ALA A 8 9.83 48.96 -32.29
C ALA A 8 10.36 49.42 -33.64
N SER A 9 10.10 48.72 -34.69
CA SER A 9 9.83 49.05 -36.09
C SER A 9 10.48 48.01 -37.02
N ARG A 10 9.97 47.62 -38.17
CA ARG A 10 8.94 48.01 -39.18
C ARG A 10 8.97 46.85 -40.19
N VAL A 11 7.84 46.32 -40.60
CA VAL A 11 7.04 46.57 -41.83
C VAL A 11 7.83 46.66 -43.15
N GLY A 12 7.40 45.83 -44.10
CA GLY A 12 7.71 45.89 -45.55
C GLY A 12 7.16 44.63 -46.21
N GLN A 13 5.99 44.60 -46.70
CA GLN A 13 5.36 44.94 -47.97
C GLN A 13 5.91 44.18 -49.19
N ALA A 14 5.06 43.26 -49.68
CA ALA A 14 4.39 43.23 -50.99
C ALA A 14 5.27 43.09 -52.27
N GLY A 15 4.93 42.09 -53.03
CA GLY A 15 5.33 41.95 -54.45
C GLY A 15 4.40 40.99 -55.17
N GLN A 16 3.54 41.59 -55.96
CA GLN A 16 2.53 41.01 -56.86
C GLN A 16 3.15 40.65 -58.20
N VAL A 17 2.41 39.75 -58.92
CA VAL A 17 2.19 39.71 -60.38
C VAL A 17 2.91 38.60 -61.16
N GLY A 18 2.08 37.81 -61.83
CA GLY A 18 2.45 36.92 -62.93
C GLY A 18 1.27 36.04 -63.42
N ARG A 19 0.27 36.64 -64.05
CA ARG A 19 -0.72 35.92 -64.87
C ARG A 19 -0.13 35.59 -66.24
N VAL A 20 -0.17 34.35 -66.68
CA VAL A 20 -0.23 33.99 -68.11
C VAL A 20 -1.19 32.79 -68.26
N GLY A 21 -2.05 32.81 -69.03
CA GLY A 21 -3.15 32.53 -69.72
C GLY A 21 -3.18 31.32 -70.66
N LEU A 22 -4.32 30.75 -70.74
CA LEU A 22 -5.03 29.97 -71.77
C LEU A 22 -4.30 28.91 -72.60
N LYS A 23 -4.86 27.67 -72.57
CA LYS A 23 -5.58 27.13 -73.75
C LYS A 23 -6.44 25.91 -73.38
N ARG A 24 -7.70 26.04 -73.78
CA ARG A 24 -8.71 24.95 -73.76
C ARG A 24 -8.33 23.84 -74.70
N ARG A 25 -8.39 22.58 -74.28
CA ARG A 25 -8.79 21.45 -75.12
C ARG A 25 -9.81 20.62 -74.38
N ARG A 26 -11.00 20.50 -74.96
CA ARG A 26 -12.08 19.60 -74.59
C ARG A 26 -11.68 18.19 -74.99
N ALA A 27 -11.70 17.25 -74.08
CA ALA A 27 -11.82 15.85 -74.39
C ALA A 27 -12.85 15.30 -73.37
N ALA A 28 -13.90 14.81 -73.92
CA ALA A 28 -14.95 14.09 -73.17
C ALA A 28 -14.39 12.73 -72.72
N SER A 29 -14.49 12.45 -71.45
CA SER A 29 -14.25 11.12 -70.90
C SER A 29 -15.28 10.81 -69.87
N ILE A 30 -15.93 9.75 -70.12
CA ILE A 30 -16.98 9.05 -69.43
C ILE A 30 -16.68 8.95 -67.95
N CYS A 31 -17.55 9.53 -67.12
CA CYS A 31 -17.55 9.33 -65.68
C CYS A 31 -18.08 7.93 -65.35
N LEU A 32 -17.20 7.02 -64.99
CA LEU A 32 -17.57 5.81 -64.26
C LEU A 32 -17.59 6.18 -62.76
N ALA A 33 -18.76 6.44 -62.24
CA ALA A 33 -18.96 6.67 -60.78
C ALA A 33 -18.86 5.31 -60.06
N ILE A 34 -17.66 4.96 -59.63
CA ILE A 34 -17.48 3.94 -58.59
C ILE A 34 -17.79 4.59 -57.27
N ALA A 35 -18.98 4.38 -56.77
CA ALA A 35 -19.33 4.71 -55.39
C ALA A 35 -18.55 3.79 -54.44
N GLY A 36 -17.35 4.20 -54.08
CA GLY A 36 -16.58 3.63 -52.99
C GLY A 36 -17.23 4.03 -51.67
N ALA A 37 -18.19 3.18 -51.23
CA ALA A 37 -18.60 3.24 -49.84
C ALA A 37 -17.38 2.85 -48.97
N ALA A 38 -16.59 3.83 -48.59
CA ALA A 38 -15.62 3.67 -47.51
C ALA A 38 -16.44 3.34 -46.23
N LEU A 39 -16.58 2.05 -45.95
CA LEU A 39 -16.93 1.59 -44.63
C LEU A 39 -15.83 2.14 -43.68
N CYS A 40 -16.09 3.27 -43.08
CA CYS A 40 -15.43 3.65 -41.83
C CYS A 40 -15.86 2.61 -40.79
N LEU A 41 -15.19 1.48 -40.77
CA LEU A 41 -15.12 0.64 -39.59
C LEU A 41 -14.50 1.52 -38.50
N GLY A 42 -15.35 2.24 -37.79
CA GLY A 42 -14.94 2.97 -36.60
C GLY A 42 -14.27 1.95 -35.70
N ALA A 43 -12.94 2.02 -35.61
CA ALA A 43 -12.21 1.23 -34.63
C ALA A 43 -12.87 1.50 -33.28
N ALA A 44 -13.40 0.47 -32.64
CA ALA A 44 -13.94 0.58 -31.30
C ALA A 44 -12.87 1.29 -30.45
N PRO A 45 -13.24 2.24 -29.61
CA PRO A 45 -12.28 2.90 -28.76
C PRO A 45 -11.50 1.83 -27.99
N PRO A 46 -10.18 1.99 -27.82
CA PRO A 46 -9.37 1.00 -27.13
C PRO A 46 -10.01 0.73 -25.75
N PRO A 47 -10.02 -0.55 -25.32
CA PRO A 47 -10.65 -0.91 -24.06
C PRO A 47 -10.04 -0.08 -22.93
N LYS A 48 -10.90 0.43 -22.04
CA LYS A 48 -10.51 1.22 -20.89
C LYS A 48 -9.51 0.42 -20.03
N LEU A 49 -8.35 1.00 -19.75
CA LEU A 49 -7.38 0.39 -18.85
C LEU A 49 -7.99 0.36 -17.45
N THR A 50 -8.16 -0.83 -16.88
CA THR A 50 -8.63 -1.05 -15.49
C THR A 50 -7.60 -1.79 -14.67
N GLY A 51 -7.80 -1.84 -13.36
CA GLY A 51 -6.90 -2.51 -12.41
C GLY A 51 -6.94 -4.03 -12.45
N GLY A 52 -7.92 -4.60 -13.13
CA GLY A 52 -8.10 -6.06 -13.20
C GLY A 52 -9.52 -6.48 -12.83
N ASN A 53 -9.66 -7.63 -12.22
CA ASN A 53 -10.94 -8.24 -11.85
C ASN A 53 -11.07 -8.51 -10.33
N GLY A 54 -10.26 -7.85 -9.53
CA GLY A 54 -10.31 -7.95 -8.08
C GLY A 54 -11.47 -7.16 -7.47
N THR A 55 -11.54 -7.21 -6.15
CA THR A 55 -12.41 -6.37 -5.34
C THR A 55 -11.57 -5.46 -4.47
N LEU A 56 -11.87 -4.18 -4.46
CA LEU A 56 -11.23 -3.19 -3.60
C LEU A 56 -12.07 -3.02 -2.34
N TYR A 57 -11.39 -2.99 -1.20
CA TYR A 57 -12.00 -2.73 0.11
C TYR A 57 -11.28 -1.56 0.76
N ILE A 58 -12.02 -0.56 1.19
CA ILE A 58 -11.49 0.60 1.90
C ILE A 58 -12.50 1.10 2.93
N GLY A 59 -12.04 1.34 4.15
CA GLY A 59 -12.87 1.94 5.18
C GLY A 59 -13.26 3.36 4.84
N GLY A 60 -14.47 3.74 5.19
CA GLY A 60 -15.03 5.07 4.95
C GLY A 60 -15.86 5.58 6.13
N TRP A 61 -15.94 6.88 6.24
CA TRP A 61 -16.76 7.57 7.22
C TRP A 61 -18.24 7.61 6.79
N PRO A 62 -19.21 7.54 7.73
CA PRO A 62 -19.05 6.92 9.03
C PRO A 62 -19.19 5.39 8.94
N ASN A 63 -18.46 4.68 9.76
CA ASN A 63 -18.63 3.27 10.11
C ASN A 63 -19.01 2.31 8.97
N LYS A 64 -18.32 2.38 7.84
CA LYS A 64 -18.51 1.47 6.69
C LYS A 64 -17.20 1.06 6.03
N ILE A 65 -17.26 -0.01 5.26
CA ILE A 65 -16.23 -0.39 4.30
C ILE A 65 -16.86 -0.35 2.92
N PHE A 66 -16.29 0.40 1.99
CA PHE A 66 -16.67 0.37 0.60
C PHE A 66 -16.20 -0.90 -0.05
N VAL A 67 -17.05 -1.51 -0.86
CA VAL A 67 -16.76 -2.66 -1.71
C VAL A 67 -16.85 -2.19 -3.15
N ILE A 68 -15.72 -2.21 -3.86
CA ILE A 68 -15.61 -1.66 -5.20
C ILE A 68 -15.17 -2.76 -6.15
N ASP A 69 -15.90 -2.95 -7.22
CA ASP A 69 -15.50 -3.86 -8.30
C ASP A 69 -14.40 -3.21 -9.14
N GLU A 70 -13.27 -3.88 -9.24
CA GLU A 70 -12.07 -3.33 -9.88
C GLU A 70 -12.21 -3.23 -11.40
N ALA A 71 -12.96 -4.13 -12.03
CA ALA A 71 -13.13 -4.15 -13.47
C ALA A 71 -14.03 -3.01 -13.95
N THR A 72 -15.12 -2.77 -13.24
CA THR A 72 -16.10 -1.71 -13.59
C THR A 72 -15.80 -0.39 -12.87
N GLU A 73 -14.96 -0.42 -11.83
CA GLU A 73 -14.60 0.73 -10.98
C GLU A 73 -15.83 1.36 -10.30
N LYS A 74 -16.79 0.53 -9.93
CA LYS A 74 -18.03 0.96 -9.28
C LYS A 74 -18.10 0.42 -7.86
N VAL A 75 -18.64 1.24 -6.96
CA VAL A 75 -19.06 0.77 -5.64
C VAL A 75 -20.22 -0.21 -5.84
N THR A 76 -20.02 -1.46 -5.45
CA THR A 76 -21.00 -2.54 -5.57
C THR A 76 -21.75 -2.79 -4.26
N GLY A 77 -21.34 -2.13 -3.20
CA GLY A 77 -21.97 -2.18 -1.89
C GLY A 77 -21.08 -1.65 -0.80
N THR A 78 -21.59 -1.74 0.41
CA THR A 78 -20.88 -1.41 1.64
C THR A 78 -21.00 -2.55 2.65
N ILE A 79 -20.07 -2.59 3.59
CA ILE A 79 -20.15 -3.44 4.78
C ILE A 79 -20.25 -2.51 5.98
N ASP A 80 -21.28 -2.67 6.79
CA ASP A 80 -21.48 -1.87 7.99
C ASP A 80 -20.49 -2.29 9.07
N VAL A 81 -19.91 -1.31 9.76
CA VAL A 81 -19.02 -1.49 10.91
C VAL A 81 -19.75 -1.06 12.16
N THR A 82 -19.85 -1.95 13.15
CA THR A 82 -20.69 -1.74 14.35
C THR A 82 -19.96 -1.01 15.48
N THR A 83 -18.63 -1.01 15.46
CA THR A 83 -17.79 -0.43 16.52
C THR A 83 -17.40 1.03 16.26
N GLY A 84 -17.94 1.65 15.21
CA GLY A 84 -17.66 3.03 14.81
C GLY A 84 -16.65 3.11 13.67
N ASP A 85 -16.17 4.31 13.38
CA ASP A 85 -15.31 4.58 12.23
C ASP A 85 -14.05 3.71 12.22
N PRO A 86 -13.82 2.86 11.21
CA PRO A 86 -12.59 2.09 11.10
C PRO A 86 -11.42 3.00 10.73
N THR A 87 -10.32 2.92 11.45
CA THR A 87 -9.09 3.67 11.13
C THR A 87 -7.91 2.77 10.81
N ARG A 88 -8.02 1.51 11.16
CA ARG A 88 -7.08 0.47 10.77
C ARG A 88 -7.84 -0.75 10.31
N MET A 89 -7.35 -1.33 9.25
CA MET A 89 -7.89 -2.56 8.69
C MET A 89 -6.72 -3.49 8.37
N VAL A 90 -6.83 -4.74 8.78
CA VAL A 90 -5.83 -5.78 8.51
C VAL A 90 -6.54 -6.97 7.87
N LEU A 91 -6.03 -7.43 6.76
CA LEU A 91 -6.55 -8.59 6.06
C LEU A 91 -5.94 -9.88 6.65
N SER A 92 -6.77 -10.88 6.94
CA SER A 92 -6.29 -12.22 7.33
C SER A 92 -5.44 -12.86 6.21
N LYS A 93 -4.54 -13.76 6.57
CA LYS A 93 -3.65 -14.42 5.59
C LYS A 93 -4.41 -15.28 4.59
N ASP A 94 -5.52 -15.86 4.98
CA ASP A 94 -6.43 -16.62 4.10
C ASP A 94 -7.36 -15.73 3.26
N ARG A 95 -7.30 -14.40 3.47
CA ARG A 95 -8.10 -13.36 2.79
C ARG A 95 -9.61 -13.51 2.98
N LYS A 96 -10.04 -14.10 4.08
CA LYS A 96 -11.46 -14.30 4.38
C LYS A 96 -12.02 -13.28 5.36
N ARG A 97 -11.15 -12.60 6.13
CA ARG A 97 -11.57 -11.69 7.19
C ARG A 97 -10.81 -10.38 7.17
N PHE A 98 -11.50 -9.34 7.60
CA PHE A 98 -10.86 -8.10 8.02
C PHE A 98 -10.92 -7.98 9.54
N TYR A 99 -9.82 -7.56 10.13
CA TYR A 99 -9.71 -7.15 11.51
C TYR A 99 -9.63 -5.62 11.53
N LEU A 100 -10.61 -4.98 12.14
CA LEU A 100 -10.75 -3.54 12.20
C LEU A 100 -10.39 -3.02 13.58
N VAL A 101 -9.80 -1.83 13.64
CA VAL A 101 -9.67 -1.05 14.86
C VAL A 101 -10.37 0.28 14.65
N ASN A 102 -11.24 0.66 15.57
CA ASN A 102 -12.03 1.89 15.47
C ASN A 102 -11.19 3.16 15.73
N ALA A 103 -11.78 4.32 15.47
CA ALA A 103 -11.10 5.63 15.56
C ALA A 103 -10.54 5.95 16.95
N VAL A 104 -11.19 5.49 18.01
CA VAL A 104 -10.66 5.67 19.37
C VAL A 104 -9.62 4.62 19.75
N ALA A 105 -9.35 3.67 18.85
CA ALA A 105 -8.39 2.58 19.02
C ALA A 105 -8.66 1.68 20.25
N GLU A 106 -9.90 1.53 20.66
CA GLU A 106 -10.29 0.75 21.85
C GLU A 106 -11.03 -0.54 21.53
N GLN A 107 -11.57 -0.66 20.31
CA GLN A 107 -12.38 -1.80 19.90
C GLN A 107 -11.80 -2.47 18.65
N VAL A 108 -11.87 -3.79 18.66
CA VAL A 108 -11.61 -4.63 17.49
C VAL A 108 -12.92 -5.18 16.98
N GLU A 109 -13.11 -5.20 15.67
CA GLU A 109 -14.22 -5.85 15.01
C GLU A 109 -13.69 -6.78 13.91
N ILE A 110 -14.26 -7.96 13.81
CA ILE A 110 -13.88 -8.96 12.81
C ILE A 110 -15.02 -9.08 11.81
N ILE A 111 -14.71 -8.81 10.56
CA ILE A 111 -15.63 -8.86 9.43
C ILE A 111 -15.34 -10.11 8.59
N ASP A 112 -16.35 -10.93 8.34
CA ASP A 112 -16.29 -11.98 7.31
C ASP A 112 -16.57 -11.39 5.94
N ILE A 113 -15.62 -11.55 5.02
CA ILE A 113 -15.65 -10.92 3.69
C ILE A 113 -16.74 -11.54 2.81
N ALA A 114 -16.96 -12.85 2.91
CA ALA A 114 -17.92 -13.56 2.06
C ALA A 114 -19.36 -13.19 2.41
N SER A 115 -19.70 -13.18 3.69
CA SER A 115 -21.03 -12.81 4.15
C SER A 115 -21.23 -11.30 4.26
N LYS A 116 -20.14 -10.51 4.23
CA LYS A 116 -20.13 -9.06 4.44
C LYS A 116 -20.73 -8.65 5.80
N LYS A 117 -20.45 -9.42 6.84
CA LYS A 117 -21.02 -9.21 8.18
C LYS A 117 -19.93 -9.15 9.24
N SER A 118 -20.20 -8.38 10.27
CA SER A 118 -19.51 -8.48 11.56
C SER A 118 -19.79 -9.85 12.18
N ILE A 119 -18.73 -10.58 12.52
CA ILE A 119 -18.84 -11.91 13.16
C ILE A 119 -18.42 -11.87 14.61
N GLU A 120 -17.60 -10.89 14.99
CA GLU A 120 -17.14 -10.70 16.37
C GLU A 120 -16.70 -9.25 16.58
N HIS A 121 -16.88 -8.75 17.79
CA HIS A 121 -16.26 -7.51 18.24
C HIS A 121 -15.93 -7.61 19.73
N PHE A 122 -14.84 -6.95 20.13
CA PHE A 122 -14.41 -6.93 21.52
C PHE A 122 -13.65 -5.66 21.88
N THR A 123 -13.51 -5.41 23.18
CA THR A 123 -12.67 -4.35 23.73
C THR A 123 -11.86 -4.91 24.89
N LEU A 124 -10.69 -4.33 25.12
CA LEU A 124 -9.87 -4.58 26.30
C LEU A 124 -10.03 -3.48 27.34
N SER A 125 -10.86 -2.47 27.05
CA SER A 125 -11.15 -1.34 27.95
C SER A 125 -12.21 -1.73 28.98
N GLU A 126 -12.03 -1.22 30.19
CA GLU A 126 -12.97 -1.33 31.32
C GLU A 126 -13.39 0.07 31.79
N ALA A 127 -14.28 0.14 32.77
CA ALA A 127 -14.85 1.40 33.25
C ALA A 127 -13.78 2.46 33.62
N ARG A 128 -12.72 2.06 34.33
CA ARG A 128 -11.65 2.95 34.79
C ARG A 128 -10.35 2.83 34.01
N LYS A 129 -10.21 1.76 33.18
CA LYS A 129 -9.02 1.45 32.43
C LYS A 129 -9.33 1.47 30.94
N LYS A 130 -8.70 2.39 30.23
CA LYS A 130 -8.78 2.49 28.77
C LYS A 130 -7.56 1.83 28.15
N VAL A 131 -7.78 0.92 27.21
CA VAL A 131 -6.72 0.19 26.50
C VAL A 131 -6.75 0.58 25.04
N ARG A 132 -5.67 1.20 24.59
CA ARG A 132 -5.49 1.60 23.21
C ARG A 132 -4.71 0.56 22.43
N ILE A 133 -5.27 0.11 21.32
CA ILE A 133 -4.70 -0.88 20.40
C ILE A 133 -3.89 -0.13 19.35
N ARG A 134 -2.56 -0.28 19.40
CA ARG A 134 -1.61 0.42 18.52
C ARG A 134 -1.30 -0.39 17.25
N SER A 135 -1.28 -1.70 17.35
CA SER A 135 -1.05 -2.63 16.24
C SER A 135 -1.82 -3.91 16.48
N LEU A 136 -2.16 -4.59 15.40
CA LEU A 136 -2.92 -5.83 15.42
C LEU A 136 -2.34 -6.78 14.37
N ILE A 137 -2.02 -8.00 14.77
CA ILE A 137 -1.44 -9.04 13.93
C ILE A 137 -2.25 -10.33 14.12
N PRO A 138 -3.12 -10.68 13.16
CA PRO A 138 -3.88 -11.93 13.22
C PRO A 138 -2.99 -13.13 12.99
N ASP A 139 -3.26 -14.20 13.73
CA ASP A 139 -2.66 -15.52 13.50
C ASP A 139 -3.12 -16.07 12.14
N PRO A 140 -2.21 -16.64 11.31
CA PRO A 140 -2.59 -17.24 10.03
C PRO A 140 -3.55 -18.43 10.15
N LEU A 141 -3.67 -19.04 11.33
CA LEU A 141 -4.58 -20.15 11.62
C LEU A 141 -5.81 -19.72 12.42
N ASP A 142 -6.06 -18.42 12.58
CA ASP A 142 -7.22 -17.84 13.30
C ASP A 142 -7.38 -18.32 14.76
N ARG A 143 -6.29 -18.63 15.46
CA ARG A 143 -6.32 -19.04 16.87
C ARG A 143 -6.36 -17.85 17.81
N PHE A 144 -5.62 -16.79 17.48
CA PHE A 144 -5.45 -15.62 18.32
C PHE A 144 -5.10 -14.37 17.50
N VAL A 145 -5.10 -13.23 18.18
CA VAL A 145 -4.60 -11.97 17.64
C VAL A 145 -3.53 -11.42 18.58
N ILE A 146 -2.36 -11.09 18.05
CA ILE A 146 -1.34 -10.36 18.80
C ILE A 146 -1.63 -8.88 18.67
N MET A 147 -1.68 -8.17 19.79
CA MET A 147 -1.91 -6.73 19.81
C MET A 147 -0.83 -6.00 20.59
N LEU A 148 -0.33 -4.91 20.03
CA LEU A 148 0.43 -3.91 20.78
C LEU A 148 -0.56 -2.97 21.45
N VAL A 149 -0.55 -2.94 22.76
CA VAL A 149 -1.51 -2.15 23.53
C VAL A 149 -0.82 -1.20 24.51
N LYS A 150 -1.49 -0.11 24.84
CA LYS A 150 -1.11 0.82 25.90
C LYS A 150 -2.34 1.18 26.70
N SER A 151 -2.26 1.15 28.02
CA SER A 151 -3.40 1.44 28.86
C SER A 151 -3.23 2.73 29.67
N ALA A 152 -4.35 3.36 29.98
CA ALA A 152 -4.47 4.47 30.90
C ALA A 152 -5.54 4.15 31.93
N GLU A 153 -5.18 4.13 33.19
CA GLU A 153 -6.10 3.89 34.30
C GLU A 153 -6.39 5.18 35.05
N LYS A 154 -7.67 5.49 35.21
CA LYS A 154 -8.13 6.65 35.99
C LYS A 154 -8.08 6.33 37.48
N LYS A 155 -7.17 6.98 38.19
CA LYS A 155 -7.11 7.02 39.65
C LYS A 155 -7.96 8.19 40.19
N VAL A 156 -7.94 8.40 41.50
CA VAL A 156 -8.70 9.51 42.13
C VAL A 156 -8.16 10.88 41.70
N ASP A 157 -6.85 11.01 41.62
CA ASP A 157 -6.15 12.27 41.42
C ASP A 157 -5.34 12.35 40.11
N ARG A 158 -5.17 11.24 39.40
CA ARG A 158 -4.31 11.17 38.19
C ARG A 158 -4.74 10.06 37.21
N PHE A 159 -4.15 10.06 36.04
CA PHE A 159 -4.11 8.92 35.14
C PHE A 159 -2.76 8.21 35.25
N GLU A 160 -2.79 6.90 35.44
CA GLU A 160 -1.61 6.05 35.36
C GLU A 160 -1.55 5.44 33.96
N ILE A 161 -0.47 5.75 33.24
CA ILE A 161 -0.25 5.25 31.88
C ILE A 161 0.73 4.09 31.95
N SER A 162 0.32 2.92 31.46
CA SER A 162 1.22 1.77 31.40
C SER A 162 2.24 1.92 30.27
N PRO A 163 3.41 1.29 30.39
CA PRO A 163 4.25 1.04 29.24
C PRO A 163 3.51 0.22 28.18
N PRO A 164 3.96 0.28 26.92
CA PRO A 164 3.40 -0.57 25.85
C PRO A 164 3.61 -2.05 26.17
N SER A 165 2.67 -2.88 25.80
CA SER A 165 2.78 -4.33 25.98
C SER A 165 2.23 -5.09 24.78
N LEU A 166 2.80 -6.27 24.55
CA LEU A 166 2.33 -7.20 23.52
C LEU A 166 1.45 -8.25 24.19
N VAL A 167 0.17 -8.28 23.83
CA VAL A 167 -0.78 -9.23 24.37
C VAL A 167 -1.28 -10.17 23.29
N VAL A 168 -1.58 -11.40 23.68
CA VAL A 168 -2.21 -12.42 22.84
C VAL A 168 -3.66 -12.55 23.29
N TYR A 169 -4.58 -12.22 22.40
CA TYR A 169 -6.00 -12.41 22.61
C TYR A 169 -6.45 -13.70 21.93
N ASP A 170 -6.94 -14.64 22.71
CA ASP A 170 -7.46 -15.92 22.24
C ASP A 170 -8.85 -15.73 21.65
N LEU A 171 -9.03 -16.06 20.38
CA LEU A 171 -10.30 -15.87 19.67
C LEU A 171 -11.38 -16.87 20.09
N LYS A 172 -11.01 -18.03 20.63
CA LYS A 172 -11.96 -19.03 21.13
C LYS A 172 -12.42 -18.74 22.55
N GLU A 173 -11.46 -18.34 23.40
CA GLU A 173 -11.72 -18.08 24.81
C GLU A 173 -12.18 -16.64 25.09
N HIS A 174 -12.12 -15.77 24.07
CA HIS A 174 -12.49 -14.34 24.12
C HIS A 174 -11.82 -13.58 25.27
N LYS A 175 -10.52 -13.85 25.50
CA LYS A 175 -9.74 -13.19 26.55
C LYS A 175 -8.26 -13.08 26.21
N ILE A 176 -7.55 -12.20 26.93
CA ILE A 176 -6.09 -12.20 26.88
C ILE A 176 -5.60 -13.51 27.52
N SER A 177 -4.92 -14.32 26.72
CA SER A 177 -4.33 -15.58 27.17
C SER A 177 -2.89 -15.40 27.68
N ARG A 178 -2.14 -14.45 27.10
CA ARG A 178 -0.73 -14.22 27.44
C ARG A 178 -0.30 -12.78 27.18
N THR A 179 0.80 -12.40 27.84
CA THR A 179 1.61 -11.23 27.48
C THR A 179 2.95 -11.74 26.95
N ILE A 180 3.36 -11.28 25.78
CA ILE A 180 4.66 -11.64 25.18
C ILE A 180 5.72 -10.75 25.82
N PRO A 181 6.79 -11.31 26.39
CA PRO A 181 7.91 -10.52 26.88
C PRO A 181 8.54 -9.72 25.76
N TRP A 182 8.92 -8.47 26.08
CA TRP A 182 9.63 -7.66 25.11
C TRP A 182 10.97 -8.30 24.72
N PRO A 183 11.28 -8.35 23.42
CA PRO A 183 12.60 -8.77 22.96
C PRO A 183 13.70 -7.93 23.62
N ASN A 184 14.72 -8.57 24.17
CA ASN A 184 15.83 -7.93 24.90
C ASN A 184 15.38 -7.08 26.10
N ASN A 185 14.16 -7.23 26.61
CA ASN A 185 13.53 -6.37 27.63
C ASN A 185 13.43 -4.88 27.20
N GLU A 186 13.44 -4.61 25.91
CA GLU A 186 13.31 -3.26 25.35
C GLU A 186 11.87 -3.00 24.94
N GLU A 187 11.18 -2.14 25.67
CA GLU A 187 9.86 -1.66 25.32
C GLU A 187 9.88 -0.82 24.04
N ARG A 188 8.89 -1.03 23.14
CA ARG A 188 8.82 -0.32 21.87
C ARG A 188 7.40 0.21 21.63
N GLU A 189 7.31 1.41 21.09
CA GLU A 189 6.04 2.06 20.70
C GLU A 189 5.48 1.51 19.37
N GLY A 190 6.26 0.74 18.64
CA GLY A 190 5.89 0.08 17.40
C GLY A 190 6.62 -1.25 17.23
N VAL A 191 6.01 -2.16 16.49
CA VAL A 191 6.59 -3.47 16.20
C VAL A 191 6.44 -3.81 14.73
N ASN A 192 7.48 -4.41 14.17
CA ASN A 192 7.41 -5.04 12.86
C ASN A 192 7.50 -6.55 13.07
N ILE A 193 6.37 -7.21 12.90
CA ILE A 193 6.21 -8.64 13.21
C ILE A 193 5.66 -9.36 11.98
N MET A 194 6.17 -10.56 11.76
CA MET A 194 5.66 -11.49 10.76
C MET A 194 5.54 -12.88 11.36
N MET A 195 4.49 -13.60 11.04
CA MET A 195 4.33 -14.98 11.44
C MET A 195 4.75 -15.93 10.32
N SER A 196 5.27 -17.11 10.69
CA SER A 196 5.48 -18.17 9.72
C SER A 196 4.16 -18.60 9.08
N PRO A 197 4.18 -19.12 7.83
CA PRO A 197 2.95 -19.55 7.16
C PRO A 197 2.16 -20.62 7.91
N ASP A 198 2.86 -21.48 8.65
CA ASP A 198 2.27 -22.55 9.47
C ASP A 198 1.85 -22.07 10.87
N GLY A 199 2.03 -20.79 11.16
CA GLY A 199 1.65 -20.17 12.43
C GLY A 199 2.45 -20.63 13.65
N LYS A 200 3.57 -21.35 13.48
CA LYS A 200 4.37 -21.86 14.59
C LYS A 200 5.41 -20.92 15.13
N LEU A 201 5.87 -19.99 14.29
CA LEU A 201 6.94 -19.06 14.63
C LEU A 201 6.48 -17.61 14.43
N LEU A 202 7.00 -16.76 15.30
CA LEU A 202 6.82 -15.32 15.29
C LEU A 202 8.18 -14.65 15.12
N TYR A 203 8.33 -13.82 14.11
CA TYR A 203 9.55 -13.10 13.79
C TYR A 203 9.41 -11.63 14.15
N PHE A 204 10.22 -11.16 15.06
CA PHE A 204 10.36 -9.74 15.37
C PHE A 204 11.50 -9.16 14.56
N PHE A 205 11.18 -8.24 13.67
CA PHE A 205 12.15 -7.47 12.91
C PHE A 205 12.53 -6.22 13.72
N ALA A 206 13.65 -6.31 14.40
CA ALA A 206 14.25 -5.25 15.18
C ALA A 206 15.66 -4.95 14.61
N ASP A 207 16.64 -4.67 15.46
CA ASP A 207 18.04 -4.58 15.04
C ASP A 207 18.56 -5.94 14.55
N ASP A 208 18.04 -6.99 15.18
CA ASP A 208 18.19 -8.39 14.81
C ASP A 208 16.81 -8.96 14.47
N VAL A 209 16.76 -10.13 13.86
CA VAL A 209 15.52 -10.89 13.72
C VAL A 209 15.44 -11.88 14.86
N LEU A 210 14.49 -11.66 15.76
CA LEU A 210 14.29 -12.53 16.93
C LEU A 210 13.10 -13.46 16.67
N ILE A 211 13.28 -14.75 16.88
CA ILE A 211 12.31 -15.76 16.54
C ILE A 211 11.76 -16.37 17.83
N TYR A 212 10.43 -16.38 17.93
CA TYR A 212 9.68 -16.92 19.06
C TYR A 212 8.80 -18.05 18.58
N ASP A 213 8.63 -19.09 19.39
CA ASP A 213 7.57 -20.05 19.19
C ASP A 213 6.20 -19.41 19.54
N THR A 214 5.12 -19.85 18.90
CA THR A 214 3.79 -19.32 19.14
C THR A 214 2.97 -20.10 20.18
N THR A 215 3.56 -21.14 20.78
CA THR A 215 2.91 -21.93 21.84
C THR A 215 3.16 -21.27 23.19
N GLU A 216 4.40 -20.97 23.49
CA GLU A 216 4.82 -20.37 24.75
C GLU A 216 5.27 -18.92 24.63
N PHE A 217 5.46 -18.45 23.40
CA PHE A 217 6.03 -17.12 23.08
C PHE A 217 7.40 -16.92 23.73
N LYS A 218 8.22 -17.98 23.70
CA LYS A 218 9.62 -17.92 24.10
C LYS A 218 10.52 -17.78 22.90
N GLN A 219 11.60 -17.02 23.06
CA GLN A 219 12.60 -16.90 22.01
C GLN A 219 13.31 -18.25 21.81
N VAL A 220 13.29 -18.72 20.56
CA VAL A 220 13.90 -20.01 20.17
C VAL A 220 15.09 -19.85 19.23
N ASP A 221 15.22 -18.71 18.55
CA ASP A 221 16.33 -18.42 17.65
C ASP A 221 16.57 -16.92 17.54
N LYS A 222 17.71 -16.55 16.97
CA LYS A 222 18.10 -15.16 16.71
C LYS A 222 18.99 -15.09 15.48
N TRP A 223 18.70 -14.15 14.57
CA TRP A 223 19.58 -13.83 13.46
C TRP A 223 20.25 -12.48 13.74
N GLU A 224 21.55 -12.49 13.93
CA GLU A 224 22.32 -11.30 14.25
C GLU A 224 22.54 -10.47 12.99
N LEU A 225 21.78 -9.36 12.87
CA LEU A 225 21.94 -8.33 11.85
C LEU A 225 22.53 -7.03 12.42
N SER A 226 22.66 -6.96 13.74
CA SER A 226 23.23 -5.79 14.44
C SER A 226 24.73 -5.65 14.19
N ARG A 227 25.40 -6.72 13.77
CA ARG A 227 26.76 -6.64 13.21
C ARG A 227 26.64 -6.22 11.76
N PRO A 228 27.38 -5.19 11.31
CA PRO A 228 27.33 -4.78 9.92
C PRO A 228 27.70 -5.96 9.01
N ALA A 229 26.85 -6.23 8.02
CA ALA A 229 27.11 -7.23 7.01
C ALA A 229 28.29 -6.86 6.10
N GLU A 230 28.58 -5.55 6.01
CA GLU A 230 29.70 -4.97 5.30
C GLU A 230 30.36 -3.92 6.20
N GLU A 231 31.69 -3.78 6.07
CA GLU A 231 32.44 -2.78 6.80
C GLU A 231 31.92 -1.36 6.52
N GLY A 232 31.63 -0.59 7.58
CA GLY A 232 31.05 0.74 7.48
C GLY A 232 29.52 0.82 7.45
N MET A 233 28.80 -0.28 7.39
CA MET A 233 27.35 -0.30 7.60
C MET A 233 27.01 -0.24 9.09
N GLY A 234 25.93 0.49 9.41
CA GLY A 234 25.34 0.54 10.74
C GLY A 234 24.21 -0.45 10.95
N ARG A 235 23.34 -0.16 11.92
CA ARG A 235 22.18 -1.00 12.25
C ARG A 235 21.12 -0.97 11.14
N PHE A 236 20.49 -2.11 10.92
CA PHE A 236 19.31 -2.23 10.06
C PHE A 236 18.06 -1.74 10.79
N ASP A 237 17.24 -1.03 10.05
CA ASP A 237 15.89 -0.65 10.47
C ASP A 237 14.92 -1.08 9.35
N PHE A 238 14.03 -2.03 9.65
CA PHE A 238 13.06 -2.54 8.71
C PHE A 238 11.87 -1.59 8.62
N GLY A 239 11.66 -1.03 7.45
CA GLY A 239 10.65 -0.04 7.15
C GLY A 239 9.36 -0.61 6.55
N PRO A 240 8.67 0.19 5.72
CA PRO A 240 7.40 -0.20 5.10
C PRO A 240 7.52 -1.48 4.25
N ARG A 241 6.48 -2.32 4.34
CA ARG A 241 6.29 -3.50 3.51
C ARG A 241 4.86 -3.57 3.01
N ASP A 242 4.64 -4.27 1.91
CA ASP A 242 3.30 -4.57 1.41
C ASP A 242 2.83 -5.93 1.92
N THR A 243 1.68 -5.97 2.60
CA THR A 243 1.06 -7.20 3.08
C THR A 243 0.05 -7.79 2.11
N THR A 244 -0.33 -7.05 1.05
CA THR A 244 -1.36 -7.47 0.09
C THR A 244 -0.85 -8.53 -0.87
N TYR A 245 0.35 -8.32 -1.44
CA TYR A 245 0.98 -9.23 -2.39
C TYR A 245 2.20 -9.94 -1.83
N GLU A 246 2.43 -9.85 -0.52
CA GLU A 246 3.50 -10.54 0.18
C GLU A 246 3.40 -12.06 -0.01
N GLU A 247 4.52 -12.70 -0.30
CA GLU A 247 4.60 -14.15 -0.33
C GLU A 247 4.61 -14.71 1.09
N PRO A 248 3.91 -15.81 1.35
CA PRO A 248 3.99 -16.46 2.65
C PRO A 248 5.44 -16.83 2.99
N GLY A 249 5.90 -16.39 4.17
CA GLY A 249 7.27 -16.68 4.62
C GLY A 249 8.38 -15.84 3.96
N LEU A 250 8.02 -14.83 3.15
CA LEU A 250 8.98 -13.94 2.52
C LEU A 250 8.66 -12.48 2.83
N TYR A 251 9.43 -11.86 3.70
CA TYR A 251 9.38 -10.41 3.89
C TYR A 251 9.94 -9.70 2.66
N SER A 252 9.24 -8.70 2.16
CA SER A 252 9.74 -7.78 1.13
C SER A 252 9.36 -6.36 1.51
N GLY A 253 10.34 -5.50 1.69
CA GLY A 253 10.09 -4.14 2.14
C GLY A 253 11.32 -3.25 2.07
N ILE A 254 11.15 -2.02 2.50
CA ILE A 254 12.25 -1.06 2.61
C ILE A 254 13.03 -1.33 3.88
N PHE A 255 14.34 -1.17 3.80
CA PHE A 255 15.21 -1.06 4.96
C PHE A 255 15.95 0.28 4.95
N VAL A 256 16.38 0.70 6.12
CA VAL A 256 17.26 1.87 6.30
C VAL A 256 18.47 1.45 7.12
N VAL A 257 19.64 1.91 6.72
CA VAL A 257 20.89 1.72 7.45
C VAL A 257 21.48 3.09 7.77
N GLN A 258 21.91 3.26 9.00
CA GLN A 258 22.68 4.43 9.41
C GLN A 258 24.17 4.16 9.18
N ASP A 259 24.83 4.97 8.33
CA ASP A 259 26.29 5.01 8.27
C ASP A 259 26.83 5.74 9.51
N PRO A 260 27.52 5.04 10.42
CA PRO A 260 27.98 5.65 11.67
C PRO A 260 29.15 6.61 11.47
N VAL A 261 29.89 6.49 10.36
CA VAL A 261 31.08 7.32 10.08
C VAL A 261 30.66 8.62 9.40
N GLN A 262 29.81 8.54 8.38
CA GLN A 262 29.39 9.70 7.59
C GLN A 262 28.09 10.34 8.11
N ASN A 263 27.48 9.77 9.16
CA ASN A 263 26.17 10.17 9.68
C ASN A 263 25.10 10.27 8.57
N ARG A 264 25.15 9.39 7.60
CA ARG A 264 24.20 9.30 6.49
C ARG A 264 23.27 8.13 6.70
N ARG A 265 22.02 8.31 6.29
CA ARG A 265 21.05 7.23 6.22
C ARG A 265 20.89 6.78 4.78
N THR A 266 21.12 5.51 4.55
CA THR A 266 20.92 4.86 3.24
C THR A 266 19.70 3.95 3.32
N MET A 267 18.88 3.97 2.28
CA MET A 267 17.74 3.08 2.14
C MET A 267 17.94 2.11 0.98
N GLY A 268 17.24 1.01 1.05
CA GLY A 268 17.16 0.03 -0.01
C GLY A 268 16.00 -0.91 0.18
N VAL A 269 16.01 -2.02 -0.55
CA VAL A 269 15.02 -3.08 -0.42
C VAL A 269 15.67 -4.29 0.25
N ALA A 270 14.94 -4.89 1.19
CA ALA A 270 15.30 -6.13 1.83
C ALA A 270 14.28 -7.21 1.47
N ARG A 271 14.79 -8.42 1.20
CA ARG A 271 14.01 -9.65 1.12
C ARG A 271 14.53 -10.63 2.16
N VAL A 272 13.63 -11.06 3.04
CA VAL A 272 13.98 -11.99 4.11
C VAL A 272 13.19 -13.28 3.91
N ASN A 273 13.89 -14.34 3.56
CA ASN A 273 13.30 -15.67 3.45
C ASN A 273 13.36 -16.34 4.82
N LEU A 274 12.20 -16.49 5.46
CA LEU A 274 12.10 -17.00 6.83
C LEU A 274 12.52 -18.47 6.93
N SER A 275 12.16 -19.30 5.95
CA SER A 275 12.48 -20.73 5.98
C SER A 275 13.95 -21.01 5.65
N ALA A 276 14.51 -20.27 4.69
CA ALA A 276 15.91 -20.39 4.30
C ALA A 276 16.88 -19.67 5.25
N LYS A 277 16.37 -18.90 6.21
CA LYS A 277 17.16 -18.04 7.11
C LYS A 277 18.09 -17.10 6.34
N ASN A 278 17.62 -16.57 5.23
CA ASN A 278 18.41 -15.71 4.36
C ASN A 278 17.87 -14.29 4.38
N VAL A 279 18.77 -13.34 4.56
CA VAL A 279 18.49 -11.89 4.42
C VAL A 279 19.26 -11.39 3.20
N ASP A 280 18.51 -11.07 2.17
CA ASP A 280 19.03 -10.47 0.95
C ASP A 280 18.64 -8.99 0.95
N PHE A 281 19.60 -8.09 0.76
CA PHE A 281 19.39 -6.66 0.79
C PHE A 281 20.27 -5.96 -0.22
N TRP A 282 19.76 -4.86 -0.77
CA TRP A 282 20.52 -4.02 -1.69
C TRP A 282 20.22 -2.54 -1.44
N PRO A 283 21.27 -1.74 -1.17
CA PRO A 283 21.13 -0.30 -1.00
C PRO A 283 20.81 0.37 -2.33
N LEU A 284 19.95 1.40 -2.29
CA LEU A 284 19.48 2.13 -3.47
C LEU A 284 19.83 3.62 -3.45
N GLY A 285 20.22 4.14 -2.29
CA GLY A 285 20.61 5.54 -2.15
C GLY A 285 20.20 6.17 -0.83
N PRO A 286 20.25 7.50 -0.72
CA PRO A 286 19.89 8.23 0.50
C PRO A 286 18.48 7.91 0.98
N ALA A 287 18.31 7.73 2.28
CA ALA A 287 17.02 7.43 2.87
C ALA A 287 16.02 8.58 2.68
N ARG A 288 14.82 8.22 2.20
CA ARG A 288 13.67 9.10 2.04
C ARG A 288 12.45 8.44 2.65
N ASN A 289 11.47 9.24 3.01
CA ASN A 289 10.18 8.72 3.48
C ASN A 289 9.30 8.31 2.30
N VAL A 290 9.50 7.09 1.84
CA VAL A 290 8.81 6.51 0.68
C VAL A 290 8.01 5.30 1.10
N GLY A 291 6.76 5.21 0.65
CA GLY A 291 5.94 4.01 0.80
C GLY A 291 6.47 2.84 -0.04
N PHE A 292 5.88 1.66 0.17
CA PHE A 292 6.25 0.45 -0.57
C PHE A 292 5.01 -0.40 -0.84
N SER A 293 4.68 -0.61 -2.12
CA SER A 293 3.58 -1.46 -2.56
C SER A 293 4.08 -2.39 -3.67
N LEU A 294 4.04 -3.69 -3.41
CA LEU A 294 4.44 -4.71 -4.39
C LEU A 294 3.49 -4.73 -5.59
N ALA A 295 4.03 -5.01 -6.76
CA ALA A 295 3.23 -5.45 -7.89
C ALA A 295 2.80 -6.92 -7.67
N PRO A 296 1.69 -7.37 -8.28
CA PRO A 296 1.23 -8.76 -8.14
C PRO A 296 2.24 -9.80 -8.62
N ASP A 297 3.08 -9.46 -9.60
CA ASP A 297 4.18 -10.31 -10.10
C ASP A 297 5.40 -10.35 -9.17
N ARG A 298 5.44 -9.47 -8.15
CA ARG A 298 6.51 -9.34 -7.16
C ARG A 298 7.90 -9.03 -7.73
N LYS A 299 7.99 -8.72 -9.02
CA LYS A 299 9.22 -8.31 -9.71
C LYS A 299 9.49 -6.83 -9.54
N LYS A 300 8.45 -6.07 -9.23
CA LYS A 300 8.50 -4.63 -8.99
C LYS A 300 7.74 -4.25 -7.75
N ALA A 301 8.11 -3.12 -7.18
CA ALA A 301 7.30 -2.41 -6.21
C ALA A 301 7.24 -0.92 -6.60
N TYR A 302 6.20 -0.27 -6.11
CA TYR A 302 5.99 1.15 -6.31
C TYR A 302 6.01 1.87 -4.98
N GLY A 303 6.59 3.05 -4.96
CA GLY A 303 6.64 3.92 -3.80
C GLY A 303 6.02 5.26 -4.08
N LEU A 304 5.59 5.91 -3.02
CA LEU A 304 5.10 7.27 -3.04
C LEU A 304 5.95 8.10 -2.08
N LEU A 305 6.76 9.00 -2.63
CA LEU A 305 7.44 10.03 -1.86
C LEU A 305 6.46 11.17 -1.59
N GLN A 306 6.38 11.59 -0.34
CA GLN A 306 5.53 12.70 0.08
C GLN A 306 6.34 13.68 0.92
N GLU A 307 6.78 14.75 0.30
CA GLU A 307 7.35 15.92 0.96
C GLU A 307 6.43 17.12 0.68
N ILE A 308 6.37 18.07 1.59
CA ILE A 308 5.45 19.22 1.42
C ILE A 308 5.80 19.96 0.12
N GLY A 309 4.84 19.97 -0.81
CA GLY A 309 5.01 20.60 -2.13
C GLY A 309 5.81 19.78 -3.14
N HIS A 310 6.22 18.56 -2.79
CA HIS A 310 6.98 17.69 -3.68
C HIS A 310 6.53 16.24 -3.54
N TYR A 311 6.01 15.66 -4.60
CA TYR A 311 5.44 14.32 -4.65
C TYR A 311 5.99 13.55 -5.83
N GLU A 312 6.49 12.33 -5.59
CA GLU A 312 7.06 11.49 -6.64
C GLU A 312 6.54 10.06 -6.57
N PHE A 313 6.29 9.47 -7.71
CA PHE A 313 6.22 8.01 -7.87
C PHE A 313 7.64 7.45 -8.00
N TRP A 314 7.89 6.36 -7.32
CA TRP A 314 9.14 5.61 -7.41
C TRP A 314 8.86 4.18 -7.86
N THR A 315 9.70 3.64 -8.75
CA THR A 315 9.72 2.21 -9.07
C THR A 315 10.92 1.56 -8.41
N PHE A 316 10.70 0.47 -7.70
CA PHE A 316 11.73 -0.44 -7.23
C PHE A 316 11.73 -1.68 -8.13
N ASP A 317 12.81 -1.90 -8.87
CA ASP A 317 13.00 -3.11 -9.67
C ASP A 317 13.61 -4.19 -8.76
N ILE A 318 12.73 -5.05 -8.24
CA ILE A 318 13.09 -6.09 -7.29
C ILE A 318 13.93 -7.17 -7.96
N GLU A 319 13.62 -7.49 -9.22
CA GLU A 319 14.30 -8.54 -9.99
C GLU A 319 15.75 -8.17 -10.33
N HIS A 320 16.01 -6.89 -10.62
CA HIS A 320 17.35 -6.43 -11.01
C HIS A 320 18.05 -5.59 -9.93
N HIS A 321 17.51 -5.55 -8.71
CA HIS A 321 18.10 -4.89 -7.56
C HIS A 321 18.44 -3.41 -7.77
N LYS A 322 17.54 -2.66 -8.41
CA LYS A 322 17.79 -1.26 -8.74
C LYS A 322 16.59 -0.36 -8.56
N LEU A 323 16.87 0.91 -8.40
CA LEU A 323 15.86 1.95 -8.46
C LEU A 323 15.55 2.24 -9.93
N GLY A 324 14.28 2.17 -10.29
CA GLY A 324 13.81 2.50 -11.63
C GLY A 324 13.44 3.97 -11.77
N ALA A 325 12.37 4.24 -12.52
CA ALA A 325 11.90 5.59 -12.76
C ALA A 325 11.42 6.29 -11.47
N LYS A 326 11.69 7.58 -11.41
CA LYS A 326 11.09 8.53 -10.49
C LYS A 326 10.33 9.56 -11.32
N THR A 327 9.11 9.86 -10.94
CA THR A 327 8.28 10.80 -11.69
C THR A 327 7.52 11.69 -10.73
N GLU A 328 7.78 12.99 -10.86
CA GLU A 328 7.05 14.00 -10.09
C GLU A 328 5.61 14.15 -10.61
N PHE A 329 4.68 14.41 -9.71
CA PHE A 329 3.29 14.67 -10.03
C PHE A 329 2.66 15.68 -9.08
N ALA A 330 1.52 16.26 -9.49
CA ALA A 330 0.73 17.14 -8.65
C ALA A 330 -0.04 16.32 -7.62
N GLY A 331 0.51 16.22 -6.43
CA GLY A 331 -0.07 15.47 -5.33
C GLY A 331 -0.71 16.35 -4.26
N ARG A 332 -1.19 15.70 -3.19
CA ARG A 332 -1.76 16.31 -2.00
C ARG A 332 -1.26 15.58 -0.73
N PRO A 333 -1.31 16.21 0.45
CA PRO A 333 -0.89 15.55 1.70
C PRO A 333 -1.70 14.29 2.02
N ARG A 334 -1.12 13.38 2.77
CA ARG A 334 -1.76 12.14 3.30
C ARG A 334 -2.23 11.16 2.23
N MET A 335 -1.51 11.07 1.13
CA MET A 335 -1.79 10.04 0.14
C MET A 335 -1.14 8.72 0.53
N ALA A 336 -1.76 7.63 0.11
CA ALA A 336 -1.18 6.30 0.11
C ALA A 336 -1.32 5.68 -1.28
N LEU A 337 -0.48 4.68 -1.57
CA LEU A 337 -0.43 4.02 -2.86
C LEU A 337 -0.71 2.54 -2.70
N ARG A 338 -1.51 1.99 -3.61
CA ARG A 338 -1.73 0.55 -3.76
C ARG A 338 -1.67 0.16 -5.24
N THR A 339 -1.07 -0.99 -5.52
CA THR A 339 -1.03 -1.58 -6.87
C THR A 339 -2.30 -2.39 -7.11
N SER A 340 -2.84 -2.32 -8.31
CA SER A 340 -4.03 -3.07 -8.76
C SER A 340 -3.78 -4.58 -8.89
N SER A 341 -4.85 -5.39 -8.98
CA SER A 341 -4.75 -6.86 -9.05
C SER A 341 -4.03 -7.37 -10.30
N ASN A 342 -4.03 -6.61 -11.40
CA ASN A 342 -3.28 -6.94 -12.63
C ASN A 342 -1.94 -6.18 -12.76
N GLY A 343 -1.58 -5.35 -11.79
CA GLY A 343 -0.34 -4.57 -11.78
C GLY A 343 -0.28 -3.41 -12.77
N LYS A 344 -1.35 -3.10 -13.48
CA LYS A 344 -1.36 -2.08 -14.55
C LYS A 344 -1.80 -0.70 -14.07
N VAL A 345 -2.46 -0.62 -12.92
CA VAL A 345 -2.98 0.61 -12.34
C VAL A 345 -2.43 0.80 -10.94
N LEU A 346 -2.11 2.04 -10.60
CA LEU A 346 -1.80 2.48 -9.24
C LEU A 346 -2.97 3.28 -8.70
N TYR A 347 -3.40 2.96 -7.49
CA TYR A 347 -4.44 3.66 -6.74
C TYR A 347 -3.80 4.61 -5.74
N ILE A 348 -4.16 5.89 -5.79
CA ILE A 348 -3.78 6.91 -4.81
C ILE A 348 -5.03 7.26 -4.00
N TYR A 349 -4.96 7.09 -2.69
CA TYR A 349 -6.12 7.18 -1.78
C TYR A 349 -5.74 7.84 -0.44
N GLN A 350 -6.65 7.87 0.53
CA GLN A 350 -6.52 8.47 1.88
C GLN A 350 -6.46 9.99 1.96
N ALA A 351 -6.75 10.70 0.90
CA ALA A 351 -6.76 12.15 0.90
C ALA A 351 -8.16 12.69 0.59
N GLY A 352 -9.18 12.22 1.29
CA GLY A 352 -10.59 12.57 1.13
C GLY A 352 -11.42 11.44 0.54
N ALA A 353 -12.50 11.79 -0.15
CA ALA A 353 -13.49 10.85 -0.70
C ALA A 353 -13.14 10.39 -2.13
N THR A 354 -11.86 10.30 -2.47
CA THR A 354 -11.45 9.96 -3.84
C THR A 354 -10.34 8.93 -3.89
N ILE A 355 -10.35 8.13 -4.97
CA ILE A 355 -9.26 7.25 -5.35
C ILE A 355 -8.84 7.66 -6.76
N ASP A 356 -7.63 8.17 -6.90
CA ASP A 356 -7.06 8.56 -8.19
C ASP A 356 -6.33 7.37 -8.81
N LEU A 357 -6.57 7.15 -10.09
CA LEU A 357 -6.02 6.05 -10.86
C LEU A 357 -4.92 6.57 -11.78
N TYR A 358 -3.77 5.90 -11.73
CA TYR A 358 -2.63 6.16 -12.59
C TYR A 358 -2.20 4.89 -13.32
N GLU A 359 -1.76 5.02 -14.56
CA GLU A 359 -1.13 3.91 -15.29
C GLU A 359 0.23 3.58 -14.66
N ALA A 360 0.43 2.33 -14.25
CA ALA A 360 1.64 1.93 -13.52
C ALA A 360 2.93 2.01 -14.35
N SER A 361 2.85 1.87 -15.68
CA SER A 361 4.01 1.89 -16.57
C SER A 361 4.51 3.29 -16.91
N THR A 362 3.62 4.28 -16.92
CA THR A 362 3.92 5.65 -17.39
C THR A 362 3.68 6.71 -16.33
N TYR A 363 3.03 6.36 -15.22
CA TYR A 363 2.55 7.27 -14.18
C TYR A 363 1.56 8.33 -14.70
N LYS A 364 0.96 8.08 -15.85
CA LYS A 364 -0.04 8.97 -16.42
C LYS A 364 -1.33 8.85 -15.61
N TYR A 365 -1.88 9.99 -15.21
CA TYR A 365 -3.21 10.06 -14.61
C TYR A 365 -4.26 9.53 -15.59
N LEU A 366 -5.14 8.68 -15.10
CA LEU A 366 -6.23 8.09 -15.89
C LEU A 366 -7.57 8.73 -15.57
N ARG A 367 -7.94 8.72 -14.29
CA ARG A 367 -9.23 9.22 -13.77
C ARG A 367 -9.29 9.14 -12.26
N THR A 368 -10.37 9.66 -11.70
CA THR A 368 -10.69 9.60 -10.27
C THR A 368 -12.00 8.83 -10.05
N LEU A 369 -12.00 7.93 -9.07
CA LEU A 369 -13.21 7.38 -8.49
C LEU A 369 -13.62 8.27 -7.32
N THR A 370 -14.86 8.73 -7.33
CA THR A 370 -15.44 9.51 -6.23
C THR A 370 -16.32 8.59 -5.38
N LEU A 371 -16.09 8.61 -4.09
CA LEU A 371 -16.88 7.92 -3.08
C LEU A 371 -17.87 8.91 -2.46
N ASP A 372 -18.87 8.40 -1.75
CA ASP A 372 -19.85 9.24 -1.04
C ASP A 372 -19.38 9.72 0.34
N ALA A 373 -18.18 9.32 0.77
CA ALA A 373 -17.58 9.73 2.03
C ALA A 373 -16.05 9.59 2.02
N ASP A 374 -15.41 10.26 2.98
CA ASP A 374 -13.96 10.21 3.16
C ASP A 374 -13.47 8.81 3.51
N THR A 375 -12.32 8.44 2.96
CA THR A 375 -11.65 7.18 3.25
C THR A 375 -10.88 7.26 4.57
N THR A 376 -10.90 6.19 5.34
CA THR A 376 -10.37 6.17 6.72
C THR A 376 -9.30 5.11 6.96
N THR A 377 -9.20 4.08 6.10
CA THR A 377 -8.24 2.99 6.24
C THR A 377 -7.33 2.87 5.03
N GLU A 378 -6.42 1.90 5.08
CA GLU A 378 -5.72 1.43 3.90
C GLU A 378 -6.67 0.77 2.90
N LEU A 379 -6.29 0.84 1.61
CA LEU A 379 -6.98 0.15 0.52
C LEU A 379 -6.44 -1.28 0.39
N PHE A 380 -7.33 -2.26 0.39
CA PHE A 380 -7.00 -3.65 0.10
C PHE A 380 -7.53 -4.08 -1.25
N VAL A 381 -6.70 -4.78 -2.00
CA VAL A 381 -7.05 -5.38 -3.29
C VAL A 381 -7.09 -6.89 -3.10
N VAL A 382 -8.26 -7.49 -3.25
CA VAL A 382 -8.44 -8.94 -3.18
C VAL A 382 -8.69 -9.44 -4.61
N PRO A 383 -7.70 -10.10 -5.25
CA PRO A 383 -7.86 -10.62 -6.60
C PRO A 383 -9.00 -11.65 -6.69
N ALA A 384 -9.67 -11.72 -7.83
CA ALA A 384 -10.69 -12.74 -8.07
C ALA A 384 -10.10 -14.16 -7.92
N GLY A 385 -10.82 -15.03 -7.24
CA GLY A 385 -10.36 -16.39 -6.94
C GLY A 385 -9.48 -16.54 -5.70
N ALA A 386 -9.00 -15.45 -5.10
CA ALA A 386 -8.14 -15.52 -3.93
C ALA A 386 -8.90 -15.87 -2.62
N ALA A 387 -10.21 -15.69 -2.59
CA ALA A 387 -11.05 -16.00 -1.42
C ALA A 387 -11.37 -17.51 -1.26
N GLY A 388 -10.85 -18.40 -2.14
CA GLY A 388 -11.16 -19.84 -2.14
C GLY A 388 -9.99 -20.79 -2.36
N GLY A 389 -8.77 -20.27 -2.58
CA GLY A 389 -7.63 -21.08 -2.97
C GLY A 389 -6.76 -21.52 -1.78
N SER A 390 -7.01 -22.71 -1.26
CA SER A 390 -5.94 -23.54 -0.67
C SER A 390 -4.84 -23.68 -1.74
N ALA A 391 -3.62 -23.27 -1.39
CA ALA A 391 -2.45 -23.46 -2.24
C ALA A 391 -2.28 -24.98 -2.48
N THR A 392 -2.70 -25.44 -3.63
CA THR A 392 -2.27 -26.75 -4.15
C THR A 392 -0.79 -26.59 -4.48
N GLN A 393 0.06 -27.09 -3.62
CA GLN A 393 1.47 -27.33 -3.91
C GLN A 393 1.51 -28.30 -5.09
N ASN A 394 1.91 -27.81 -6.24
CA ASN A 394 2.46 -28.69 -7.26
C ASN A 394 3.91 -28.98 -6.88
N GLN A 395 4.17 -30.26 -6.70
CA GLN A 395 5.47 -30.90 -6.47
C GLN A 395 6.46 -30.61 -7.62
#